data_dc7264cc256af3e199520e80a4da8a03
#
_entry.id   dc7264cc256af3e199520e80a4da8a03
#
_cell.length_a   1.000
_cell.length_b   1.000
_cell.length_c   1.000
_cell.angle_alpha   90.00
_cell.angle_beta   90.00
_cell.angle_gamma   90.00
#
_symmetry.space_group_name_H-M   'P 1'
#
loop_
_entity.id
_entity.type
_entity.pdbx_description
1 polymer ?
#
loop_
_entity_poly.entity_id
_entity_poly.type
_entity_poly.pdbx_seq_one_letter_code
_entity_poly.pdbx_strand_id
1 'polypeptide(L)'
;MSKLNKSGETAVQASMLPVYIVSLATFIIIFQGFMVAPLLPMLSEQFGTTVRHVSFIEPAYLLGYGLFTLVYASLSDRFGRFRVIVFSLFMFCLFTLSTAFVNGVNQMIFLRLLTGIGAAGVAPTTISWIGDSYPYEKRGHALGIFFGAMAGGTAFGATTGALITSLIGWQWLFAEVAAIGLAILVLILMQQKNIFGKTKAAVKKRDNTILSIQSILSTGRAKRTYLYVMFNGMFHSGIFAWLGYFFYKNYGLNEFQIGLALLGYGIPGLLLGPLLGRLADRYGRNKIIPVGLALSGITVLLLSQNFSLAASHVLVALLSLGFDLSHPLFAAIVTTFSSKKGIATGLFAFSLFTGYGLGSLVLSLIVNIGLDSAFQLFGASILIAAVCSIFVFRNEK
;
A
#
# COMPACT_ATOMS: atom_id res chain seq x y z
N MET A 1 -58.40 -3.77 -7.00
CA MET A 1 -57.99 -4.20 -5.64
C MET A 1 -56.48 -4.05 -5.50
N SER A 2 -56.06 -2.93 -4.97
CA SER A 2 -54.67 -2.54 -4.80
C SER A 2 -54.12 -3.17 -3.50
N LYS A 3 -53.07 -3.98 -3.58
CA LYS A 3 -52.29 -4.36 -2.42
C LYS A 3 -51.24 -3.28 -2.17
N LEU A 4 -51.56 -2.37 -1.27
CA LEU A 4 -50.57 -1.48 -0.64
C LEU A 4 -49.58 -2.31 0.17
N ASN A 5 -48.34 -2.31 -0.23
CA ASN A 5 -47.24 -2.83 0.56
C ASN A 5 -46.78 -1.74 1.52
N LYS A 6 -47.17 -1.88 2.80
CA LYS A 6 -46.75 -1.02 3.92
C LYS A 6 -45.30 -1.38 4.29
N SER A 7 -44.35 -0.68 3.76
CA SER A 7 -43.08 -0.36 4.44
C SER A 7 -42.45 0.83 3.71
N GLY A 8 -42.93 2.03 4.14
CA GLY A 8 -42.37 3.32 3.73
C GLY A 8 -41.04 3.59 4.43
N GLU A 9 -40.06 2.71 4.30
CA GLU A 9 -38.67 3.03 4.50
C GLU A 9 -38.13 3.54 3.16
N THR A 10 -38.14 4.85 2.99
CA THR A 10 -37.32 5.51 2.00
C THR A 10 -35.90 5.03 2.22
N ALA A 11 -35.43 4.12 1.38
CA ALA A 11 -34.05 3.74 1.29
C ALA A 11 -33.25 5.02 0.94
N VAL A 12 -32.83 5.74 1.99
CA VAL A 12 -31.93 6.87 1.84
C VAL A 12 -30.73 6.31 1.12
N GLN A 13 -30.59 6.66 -0.16
CA GLN A 13 -29.41 6.34 -0.94
C GLN A 13 -28.21 6.85 -0.14
N ALA A 14 -27.48 5.93 0.49
CA ALA A 14 -26.31 6.30 1.29
C ALA A 14 -25.34 6.98 0.32
N SER A 15 -25.17 8.29 0.48
CA SER A 15 -24.28 9.09 -0.34
C SER A 15 -22.89 8.46 -0.32
N MET A 16 -22.23 8.33 -1.49
CA MET A 16 -20.84 7.85 -1.58
C MET A 16 -19.81 8.95 -1.28
N LEU A 17 -20.25 10.21 -1.16
CA LEU A 17 -19.36 11.33 -0.83
C LEU A 17 -18.49 11.08 0.42
N PRO A 18 -19.00 10.52 1.53
CA PRO A 18 -18.17 10.16 2.68
C PRO A 18 -17.05 9.16 2.34
N VAL A 19 -17.35 8.17 1.47
CA VAL A 19 -16.34 7.19 1.04
C VAL A 19 -15.24 7.88 0.25
N TYR A 20 -15.58 8.76 -0.69
CA TYR A 20 -14.58 9.50 -1.47
C TYR A 20 -13.68 10.34 -0.57
N ILE A 21 -14.23 11.08 0.41
CA ILE A 21 -13.44 11.93 1.31
C ILE A 21 -12.45 11.11 2.14
N VAL A 22 -12.89 10.00 2.74
CA VAL A 22 -12.00 9.17 3.56
C VAL A 22 -11.03 8.35 2.71
N SER A 23 -11.44 7.98 1.49
CA SER A 23 -10.53 7.32 0.53
C SER A 23 -9.45 8.27 0.02
N LEU A 24 -9.75 9.58 -0.11
CA LEU A 24 -8.74 10.59 -0.46
C LEU A 24 -7.68 10.74 0.64
N ALA A 25 -8.05 10.60 1.93
CA ALA A 25 -7.07 10.53 3.01
C ALA A 25 -6.15 9.31 2.87
N THR A 26 -6.68 8.17 2.45
CA THR A 26 -5.86 6.98 2.20
C THR A 26 -4.97 7.17 0.96
N PHE A 27 -5.50 7.78 -0.11
CA PHE A 27 -4.72 8.11 -1.30
C PHE A 27 -3.48 8.93 -0.96
N ILE A 28 -3.63 10.05 -0.23
CA ILE A 28 -2.50 10.94 0.07
C ILE A 28 -1.45 10.28 0.99
N ILE A 29 -1.88 9.40 1.90
CA ILE A 29 -1.00 8.62 2.77
C ILE A 29 -0.18 7.62 1.94
N ILE A 30 -0.81 6.88 1.04
CA ILE A 30 -0.11 5.91 0.19
C ILE A 30 0.78 6.64 -0.83
N PHE A 31 0.30 7.72 -1.43
CA PHE A 31 1.09 8.60 -2.28
C PHE A 31 2.39 9.02 -1.61
N GLN A 32 2.30 9.53 -0.37
CA GLN A 32 3.44 9.98 0.41
C GLN A 32 4.40 8.82 0.77
N GLY A 33 3.88 7.61 0.93
CA GLY A 33 4.69 6.42 1.17
C GLY A 33 5.66 6.13 0.02
N PHE A 34 5.19 6.28 -1.21
CA PHE A 34 5.93 5.90 -2.42
C PHE A 34 6.60 7.06 -3.16
N MET A 35 6.32 8.32 -2.82
CA MET A 35 6.87 9.49 -3.51
C MET A 35 8.38 9.67 -3.34
N VAL A 36 8.99 9.02 -2.36
CA VAL A 36 10.40 9.24 -1.99
C VAL A 36 11.35 8.30 -2.74
N ALA A 37 10.88 7.13 -3.19
CA ALA A 37 11.73 6.14 -3.86
C ALA A 37 12.55 6.69 -5.04
N PRO A 38 12.02 7.53 -5.94
CA PRO A 38 12.80 8.10 -7.04
C PRO A 38 13.78 9.20 -6.61
N LEU A 39 13.67 9.73 -5.38
CA LEU A 39 14.45 10.87 -4.90
C LEU A 39 15.77 10.47 -4.23
N LEU A 40 16.06 9.18 -4.09
CA LEU A 40 17.25 8.69 -3.36
C LEU A 40 18.57 9.29 -3.88
N PRO A 41 18.82 9.36 -5.22
CA PRO A 41 20.07 9.95 -5.72
C PRO A 41 20.20 11.42 -5.30
N MET A 42 19.22 12.23 -5.59
CA MET A 42 19.19 13.67 -5.32
C MET A 42 19.33 13.97 -3.81
N LEU A 43 18.58 13.25 -2.96
CA LEU A 43 18.70 13.43 -1.52
C LEU A 43 20.07 13.03 -0.98
N SER A 44 20.73 12.03 -1.59
CA SER A 44 22.08 11.63 -1.21
C SER A 44 23.11 12.73 -1.51
N GLU A 45 22.99 13.37 -2.67
CA GLU A 45 23.82 14.51 -3.06
C GLU A 45 23.56 15.70 -2.16
N GLN A 46 22.31 16.06 -1.91
CA GLN A 46 21.94 17.22 -1.10
C GLN A 46 22.35 17.10 0.37
N PHE A 47 22.23 15.90 0.96
CA PHE A 47 22.66 15.66 2.35
C PHE A 47 24.13 15.27 2.47
N GLY A 48 24.89 15.19 1.37
CA GLY A 48 26.30 14.83 1.39
C GLY A 48 26.55 13.43 1.98
N THR A 49 25.67 12.47 1.69
CA THR A 49 25.73 11.12 2.26
C THR A 49 25.52 10.03 1.17
N THR A 50 25.62 8.77 1.55
CA THR A 50 25.44 7.66 0.60
C THR A 50 23.96 7.42 0.27
N VAL A 51 23.67 7.00 -0.96
CA VAL A 51 22.33 6.57 -1.38
C VAL A 51 21.78 5.49 -0.45
N ARG A 52 22.66 4.58 0.03
CA ARG A 52 22.28 3.55 1.01
C ARG A 52 21.77 4.17 2.31
N HIS A 53 22.41 5.22 2.84
CA HIS A 53 21.95 5.87 4.07
C HIS A 53 20.60 6.55 3.87
N VAL A 54 20.41 7.22 2.74
CA VAL A 54 19.13 7.84 2.37
C VAL A 54 18.03 6.78 2.17
N SER A 55 18.37 5.61 1.65
CA SER A 55 17.37 4.56 1.37
C SER A 55 16.62 4.04 2.61
N PHE A 56 17.13 4.29 3.84
CA PHE A 56 16.40 3.96 5.08
C PHE A 56 15.17 4.84 5.33
N ILE A 57 14.96 5.90 4.58
CA ILE A 57 13.79 6.80 4.66
C ILE A 57 12.49 6.03 4.35
N GLU A 58 12.51 5.15 3.35
CA GLU A 58 11.34 4.39 2.93
C GLU A 58 10.95 3.27 3.92
N PRO A 59 11.88 2.35 4.31
CA PRO A 59 11.55 1.32 5.30
C PRO A 59 11.15 1.89 6.65
N ALA A 60 11.70 3.02 7.07
CA ALA A 60 11.28 3.68 8.31
C ALA A 60 9.77 4.00 8.31
N TYR A 61 9.28 4.60 7.22
CA TYR A 61 7.86 4.88 7.06
C TYR A 61 7.01 3.60 7.00
N LEU A 62 7.39 2.67 6.15
CA LEU A 62 6.60 1.46 5.89
C LEU A 62 6.55 0.52 7.10
N LEU A 63 7.63 0.39 7.87
CA LEU A 63 7.66 -0.37 9.12
C LEU A 63 6.81 0.31 10.19
N GLY A 64 6.94 1.64 10.35
CA GLY A 64 6.07 2.39 11.26
C GLY A 64 4.60 2.19 10.92
N TYR A 65 4.24 2.28 9.65
CA TYR A 65 2.90 2.06 9.18
C TYR A 65 2.42 0.61 9.43
N GLY A 66 3.19 -0.39 8.99
CA GLY A 66 2.83 -1.80 9.09
C GLY A 66 2.61 -2.24 10.53
N LEU A 67 3.59 -2.00 11.41
CA LEU A 67 3.56 -2.43 12.79
C LEU A 67 2.40 -1.80 13.58
N PHE A 68 2.09 -0.53 13.34
CA PHE A 68 1.04 0.19 14.06
C PHE A 68 -0.37 -0.02 13.49
N THR A 69 -0.51 -0.59 12.30
CA THR A 69 -1.83 -0.90 11.68
C THR A 69 -2.74 -1.71 12.62
N LEU A 70 -2.22 -2.74 13.29
CA LEU A 70 -3.01 -3.56 14.23
C LEU A 70 -3.32 -2.83 15.54
N VAL A 71 -2.41 -1.96 15.99
CA VAL A 71 -2.62 -1.12 17.18
C VAL A 71 -3.82 -0.18 16.94
N TYR A 72 -3.83 0.52 15.80
CA TYR A 72 -4.92 1.43 15.45
C TYR A 72 -6.24 0.70 15.17
N ALA A 73 -6.20 -0.51 14.62
CA ALA A 73 -7.41 -1.31 14.48
C ALA A 73 -8.09 -1.53 15.85
N SER A 74 -7.31 -1.90 16.87
CA SER A 74 -7.80 -2.07 18.25
C SER A 74 -8.24 -0.75 18.88
N LEU A 75 -7.49 0.34 18.68
CA LEU A 75 -7.84 1.67 19.18
C LEU A 75 -9.14 2.18 18.56
N SER A 76 -9.38 1.89 17.27
CA SER A 76 -10.59 2.33 16.57
C SER A 76 -11.86 1.66 17.10
N ASP A 77 -11.76 0.43 17.60
CA ASP A 77 -12.88 -0.25 18.28
C ASP A 77 -13.17 0.35 19.66
N ARG A 78 -12.13 0.86 20.34
CA ARG A 78 -12.25 1.42 21.69
C ARG A 78 -12.68 2.89 21.71
N PHE A 79 -12.05 3.72 20.86
CA PHE A 79 -12.24 5.19 20.87
C PHE A 79 -13.18 5.68 19.78
N GLY A 80 -13.60 4.79 18.86
CA GLY A 80 -14.48 5.08 17.72
C GLY A 80 -13.72 5.47 16.47
N ARG A 81 -14.30 5.12 15.32
CA ARG A 81 -13.69 5.25 13.98
C ARG A 81 -13.25 6.68 13.67
N PHE A 82 -14.15 7.65 13.93
CA PHE A 82 -13.90 9.06 13.64
C PHE A 82 -12.66 9.60 14.36
N ARG A 83 -12.59 9.40 15.68
CA ARG A 83 -11.48 9.95 16.48
C ARG A 83 -10.14 9.41 16.04
N VAL A 84 -10.08 8.12 15.70
CA VAL A 84 -8.84 7.47 15.26
C VAL A 84 -8.43 7.96 13.89
N ILE A 85 -9.34 8.11 12.92
CA ILE A 85 -9.02 8.67 11.59
C ILE A 85 -8.50 10.10 11.72
N VAL A 86 -9.19 10.95 12.49
CA VAL A 86 -8.80 12.35 12.68
C VAL A 86 -7.42 12.46 13.35
N PHE A 87 -7.21 11.73 14.45
CA PHE A 87 -5.93 11.73 15.15
C PHE A 87 -4.78 11.22 14.26
N SER A 88 -5.01 10.12 13.57
CA SER A 88 -4.03 9.50 12.68
C SER A 88 -3.66 10.43 11.52
N LEU A 89 -4.66 11.03 10.86
CA LEU A 89 -4.43 11.97 9.76
C LEU A 89 -3.74 13.26 10.24
N PHE A 90 -4.08 13.75 11.44
CA PHE A 90 -3.40 14.90 12.04
C PHE A 90 -1.92 14.61 12.32
N MET A 91 -1.60 13.47 12.94
CA MET A 91 -0.21 13.05 13.18
C MET A 91 0.57 12.89 11.87
N PHE A 92 -0.06 12.28 10.85
CA PHE A 92 0.51 12.19 9.52
C PHE A 92 0.85 13.58 8.95
N CYS A 93 -0.08 14.53 8.98
CA CYS A 93 0.15 15.87 8.45
C CYS A 93 1.25 16.61 9.24
N LEU A 94 1.23 16.50 10.56
CA LEU A 94 2.22 17.14 11.44
C LEU A 94 3.64 16.67 11.12
N PHE A 95 3.87 15.36 11.09
CA PHE A 95 5.20 14.81 10.83
C PHE A 95 5.62 14.95 9.37
N THR A 96 4.66 14.91 8.42
CA THR A 96 4.92 15.20 7.00
C THR A 96 5.41 16.64 6.84
N LEU A 97 4.72 17.60 7.44
CA LEU A 97 5.14 19.01 7.39
C LEU A 97 6.51 19.20 8.07
N SER A 98 6.72 18.58 9.23
CA SER A 98 8.01 18.64 9.92
C SER A 98 9.17 18.12 9.07
N THR A 99 8.90 17.13 8.20
CA THR A 99 9.91 16.57 7.29
C THR A 99 10.40 17.60 6.27
N ALA A 100 9.59 18.59 5.90
CA ALA A 100 10.00 19.66 4.99
C ALA A 100 11.13 20.56 5.55
N PHE A 101 11.36 20.56 6.86
CA PHE A 101 12.29 21.43 7.55
C PHE A 101 13.54 20.70 8.09
N VAL A 102 13.78 19.46 7.71
CA VAL A 102 14.95 18.70 8.17
C VAL A 102 16.25 19.18 7.49
N ASN A 103 17.33 19.14 8.25
CA ASN A 103 18.66 19.52 7.77
C ASN A 103 19.59 18.31 7.57
N GLY A 104 19.09 17.08 7.77
CA GLY A 104 19.90 15.88 7.63
C GLY A 104 19.09 14.61 7.55
N VAL A 105 19.71 13.59 6.97
CA VAL A 105 19.06 12.30 6.65
C VAL A 105 18.54 11.57 7.90
N ASN A 106 19.26 11.62 9.03
CA ASN A 106 18.82 10.94 10.26
C ASN A 106 17.53 11.55 10.84
N GLN A 107 17.40 12.88 10.76
CA GLN A 107 16.15 13.55 11.14
C GLN A 107 15.02 13.15 10.21
N MET A 108 15.29 13.06 8.90
CA MET A 108 14.32 12.62 7.92
C MET A 108 13.87 11.18 8.20
N ILE A 109 14.80 10.24 8.41
CA ILE A 109 14.48 8.84 8.75
C ILE A 109 13.59 8.76 10.00
N PHE A 110 13.93 9.51 11.05
CA PHE A 110 13.15 9.53 12.28
C PHE A 110 11.74 10.07 12.07
N LEU A 111 11.60 11.20 11.37
CA LEU A 111 10.29 11.77 11.06
C LEU A 111 9.47 10.87 10.12
N ARG A 112 10.11 10.18 9.19
CA ARG A 112 9.45 9.19 8.34
C ARG A 112 8.85 8.03 9.15
N LEU A 113 9.59 7.53 10.16
CA LEU A 113 9.07 6.53 11.09
C LEU A 113 7.83 7.06 11.82
N LEU A 114 7.90 8.27 12.37
CA LEU A 114 6.77 8.89 13.07
C LEU A 114 5.59 9.16 12.13
N THR A 115 5.86 9.57 10.89
CA THR A 115 4.83 9.78 9.86
C THR A 115 4.12 8.45 9.54
N GLY A 116 4.87 7.35 9.39
CA GLY A 116 4.31 6.02 9.16
C GLY A 116 3.43 5.57 10.32
N ILE A 117 3.90 5.74 11.57
CA ILE A 117 3.11 5.48 12.77
C ILE A 117 1.83 6.32 12.75
N GLY A 118 1.93 7.63 12.48
CA GLY A 118 0.78 8.50 12.38
C GLY A 118 -0.24 8.05 11.34
N ALA A 119 0.23 7.69 10.15
CA ALA A 119 -0.60 7.30 9.02
C ALA A 119 -1.36 5.97 9.19
N ALA A 120 -0.83 5.05 10.01
CA ALA A 120 -1.25 3.65 10.10
C ALA A 120 -2.71 3.45 10.53
N GLY A 121 -3.34 4.45 11.12
CA GLY A 121 -4.72 4.35 11.62
C GLY A 121 -5.80 4.61 10.57
N VAL A 122 -5.50 5.28 9.45
CA VAL A 122 -6.53 5.71 8.50
C VAL A 122 -7.12 4.53 7.73
N ALA A 123 -6.29 3.76 7.02
CA ALA A 123 -6.80 2.71 6.13
C ALA A 123 -7.56 1.58 6.84
N PRO A 124 -7.04 0.94 7.92
CA PRO A 124 -7.76 -0.14 8.59
C PRO A 124 -9.07 0.34 9.24
N THR A 125 -9.05 1.57 9.76
CA THR A 125 -10.24 2.18 10.36
C THR A 125 -11.28 2.52 9.30
N THR A 126 -10.86 2.97 8.10
CA THR A 126 -11.76 3.23 6.97
C THR A 126 -12.44 1.96 6.48
N ILE A 127 -11.70 0.86 6.31
CA ILE A 127 -12.27 -0.44 5.91
C ILE A 127 -13.32 -0.88 6.93
N SER A 128 -13.00 -0.77 8.23
CA SER A 128 -13.94 -1.10 9.31
C SER A 128 -15.18 -0.20 9.28
N TRP A 129 -15.00 1.11 9.08
CA TRP A 129 -16.09 2.07 8.99
C TRP A 129 -17.00 1.78 7.77
N ILE A 130 -16.45 1.45 6.60
CA ILE A 130 -17.25 1.04 5.44
C ILE A 130 -18.07 -0.20 5.79
N GLY A 131 -17.47 -1.18 6.46
CA GLY A 131 -18.15 -2.38 6.92
C GLY A 131 -19.29 -2.11 7.91
N ASP A 132 -19.16 -1.08 8.76
CA ASP A 132 -20.18 -0.71 9.75
C ASP A 132 -21.27 0.19 9.16
N SER A 133 -20.98 0.97 8.11
CA SER A 133 -21.86 2.04 7.58
C SER A 133 -22.66 1.62 6.35
N TYR A 134 -22.19 0.62 5.58
CA TYR A 134 -22.84 0.22 4.33
C TYR A 134 -23.41 -1.19 4.41
N PRO A 135 -24.65 -1.45 3.86
CA PRO A 135 -25.19 -2.78 3.75
C PRO A 135 -24.33 -3.64 2.82
N TYR A 136 -24.40 -4.95 3.00
CA TYR A 136 -23.51 -5.92 2.34
C TYR A 136 -23.45 -5.74 0.82
N GLU A 137 -24.61 -5.49 0.18
CA GLU A 137 -24.77 -5.34 -1.27
C GLU A 137 -24.06 -4.10 -1.84
N LYS A 138 -23.85 -3.06 -1.03
CA LYS A 138 -23.20 -1.79 -1.41
C LYS A 138 -21.74 -1.70 -0.96
N ARG A 139 -21.26 -2.61 -0.09
CA ARG A 139 -19.89 -2.61 0.42
C ARG A 139 -18.83 -2.80 -0.67
N GLY A 140 -19.14 -3.63 -1.66
CA GLY A 140 -18.21 -3.90 -2.77
C GLY A 140 -17.86 -2.63 -3.53
N HIS A 141 -18.84 -1.77 -3.82
CA HIS A 141 -18.60 -0.49 -4.48
C HIS A 141 -17.79 0.48 -3.61
N ALA A 142 -18.14 0.61 -2.33
CA ALA A 142 -17.42 1.48 -1.39
C ALA A 142 -15.95 1.03 -1.19
N LEU A 143 -15.72 -0.28 -1.04
CA LEU A 143 -14.36 -0.84 -0.96
C LEU A 143 -13.60 -0.69 -2.27
N GLY A 144 -14.30 -0.78 -3.42
CA GLY A 144 -13.70 -0.54 -4.73
C GLY A 144 -13.14 0.88 -4.86
N ILE A 145 -13.88 1.91 -4.41
CA ILE A 145 -13.41 3.31 -4.35
C ILE A 145 -12.17 3.40 -3.44
N PHE A 146 -12.23 2.79 -2.27
CA PHE A 146 -11.14 2.81 -1.30
C PHE A 146 -9.85 2.15 -1.82
N PHE A 147 -9.94 0.94 -2.38
CA PHE A 147 -8.77 0.25 -2.94
C PHE A 147 -8.28 0.91 -4.23
N GLY A 148 -9.19 1.50 -5.02
CA GLY A 148 -8.82 2.33 -6.16
C GLY A 148 -7.99 3.56 -5.74
N ALA A 149 -8.35 4.21 -4.63
CA ALA A 149 -7.57 5.31 -4.07
C ALA A 149 -6.18 4.84 -3.60
N MET A 150 -6.07 3.67 -2.97
CA MET A 150 -4.78 3.09 -2.59
C MET A 150 -3.89 2.82 -3.82
N ALA A 151 -4.45 2.15 -4.84
CA ALA A 151 -3.74 1.86 -6.08
C ALA A 151 -3.29 3.14 -6.80
N GLY A 152 -4.17 4.14 -6.86
CA GLY A 152 -3.83 5.46 -7.40
C GLY A 152 -2.70 6.14 -6.62
N GLY A 153 -2.74 6.09 -5.28
CA GLY A 153 -1.66 6.62 -4.44
C GLY A 153 -0.31 5.98 -4.76
N THR A 154 -0.26 4.67 -4.91
CA THR A 154 0.96 3.94 -5.29
C THR A 154 1.43 4.31 -6.69
N ALA A 155 0.53 4.28 -7.70
CA ALA A 155 0.87 4.53 -9.09
C ALA A 155 1.38 5.97 -9.33
N PHE A 156 0.72 6.95 -8.72
CA PHE A 156 1.06 8.36 -8.92
C PHE A 156 2.13 8.88 -7.96
N GLY A 157 2.33 8.23 -6.79
CA GLY A 157 3.24 8.72 -5.77
C GLY A 157 4.65 8.95 -6.28
N ALA A 158 5.30 7.92 -6.82
CA ALA A 158 6.68 8.01 -7.29
C ALA A 158 6.83 8.98 -8.47
N THR A 159 5.98 8.85 -9.47
CA THR A 159 6.06 9.71 -10.66
C THR A 159 5.83 11.17 -10.34
N THR A 160 4.71 11.49 -9.68
CA THR A 160 4.37 12.88 -9.35
C THR A 160 5.34 13.45 -8.33
N GLY A 161 5.80 12.62 -7.36
CA GLY A 161 6.84 13.02 -6.41
C GLY A 161 8.13 13.46 -7.09
N ALA A 162 8.60 12.70 -8.08
CA ALA A 162 9.79 13.06 -8.85
C ALA A 162 9.57 14.33 -9.70
N LEU A 163 8.42 14.44 -10.39
CA LEU A 163 8.09 15.60 -11.21
C LEU A 163 7.97 16.88 -10.39
N ILE A 164 7.26 16.87 -9.26
CA ILE A 164 7.12 18.04 -8.38
C ILE A 164 8.49 18.42 -7.81
N THR A 165 9.26 17.44 -7.35
CA THR A 165 10.59 17.71 -6.78
C THR A 165 11.53 18.35 -7.78
N SER A 166 11.51 17.94 -9.05
CA SER A 166 12.35 18.55 -10.09
C SER A 166 11.99 20.00 -10.39
N LEU A 167 10.74 20.43 -10.10
CA LEU A 167 10.25 21.78 -10.37
C LEU A 167 10.45 22.73 -9.18
N ILE A 168 10.13 22.28 -7.96
CA ILE A 168 10.05 23.16 -6.79
C ILE A 168 10.84 22.64 -5.56
N GLY A 169 11.47 21.47 -5.67
CA GLY A 169 12.25 20.86 -4.61
C GLY A 169 11.44 19.96 -3.67
N TRP A 170 12.14 19.03 -3.01
CA TRP A 170 11.53 18.02 -2.17
C TRP A 170 10.87 18.58 -0.90
N GLN A 171 11.37 19.69 -0.36
CA GLN A 171 10.78 20.35 0.81
C GLN A 171 9.34 20.77 0.52
N TRP A 172 9.13 21.38 -0.64
CA TRP A 172 7.80 21.80 -1.08
C TRP A 172 6.87 20.61 -1.37
N LEU A 173 7.39 19.51 -1.91
CA LEU A 173 6.61 18.28 -2.08
C LEU A 173 6.04 17.79 -0.74
N PHE A 174 6.85 17.76 0.35
CA PHE A 174 6.36 17.39 1.68
C PHE A 174 5.36 18.41 2.24
N ALA A 175 5.62 19.70 2.05
CA ALA A 175 4.72 20.77 2.48
C ALA A 175 3.37 20.70 1.77
N GLU A 176 3.35 20.47 0.45
CA GLU A 176 2.11 20.31 -0.32
C GLU A 176 1.30 19.09 0.13
N VAL A 177 1.95 17.95 0.30
CA VAL A 177 1.29 16.74 0.81
C VAL A 177 0.67 16.97 2.19
N ALA A 178 1.39 17.68 3.07
CA ALA A 178 0.86 18.06 4.38
C ALA A 178 -0.33 19.02 4.27
N ALA A 179 -0.26 20.02 3.38
CA ALA A 179 -1.34 20.97 3.15
C ALA A 179 -2.60 20.30 2.59
N ILE A 180 -2.45 19.39 1.60
CA ILE A 180 -3.54 18.59 1.06
C ILE A 180 -4.12 17.69 2.16
N GLY A 181 -3.29 17.04 2.96
CA GLY A 181 -3.71 16.22 4.09
C GLY A 181 -4.50 17.02 5.13
N LEU A 182 -4.07 18.24 5.46
CA LEU A 182 -4.79 19.16 6.34
C LEU A 182 -6.13 19.61 5.75
N ALA A 183 -6.19 19.90 4.45
CA ALA A 183 -7.45 20.23 3.78
C ALA A 183 -8.44 19.06 3.86
N ILE A 184 -7.97 17.82 3.64
CA ILE A 184 -8.79 16.62 3.79
C ILE A 184 -9.25 16.45 5.24
N LEU A 185 -8.37 16.69 6.22
CA LEU A 185 -8.71 16.66 7.65
C LEU A 185 -9.82 17.65 7.97
N VAL A 186 -9.72 18.89 7.49
CA VAL A 186 -10.76 19.92 7.64
C VAL A 186 -12.09 19.46 7.01
N LEU A 187 -12.06 18.88 5.81
CA LEU A 187 -13.25 18.33 5.16
C LEU A 187 -13.88 17.19 6.00
N ILE A 188 -13.08 16.30 6.58
CA ILE A 188 -13.57 15.24 7.47
C ILE A 188 -14.23 15.83 8.72
N LEU A 189 -13.63 16.86 9.33
CA LEU A 189 -14.16 17.54 10.50
C LEU A 189 -15.49 18.25 10.17
N MET A 190 -15.55 18.99 9.06
CA MET A 190 -16.78 19.67 8.62
C MET A 190 -17.90 18.68 8.29
N GLN A 191 -17.57 17.54 7.73
CA GLN A 191 -18.54 16.52 7.31
C GLN A 191 -18.76 15.43 8.37
N GLN A 192 -18.29 15.63 9.61
CA GLN A 192 -18.37 14.63 10.68
C GLN A 192 -19.75 13.99 10.82
N LYS A 193 -20.81 14.80 10.86
CA LYS A 193 -22.19 14.32 11.03
C LYS A 193 -22.65 13.47 9.84
N ASN A 194 -22.27 13.85 8.63
CA ASN A 194 -22.63 13.15 7.40
C ASN A 194 -21.85 11.85 7.21
N ILE A 195 -20.57 11.85 7.60
CA ILE A 195 -19.67 10.68 7.47
C ILE A 195 -19.93 9.67 8.58
N PHE A 196 -19.95 10.12 9.84
CA PHE A 196 -19.96 9.24 11.02
C PHE A 196 -21.24 9.29 11.84
N GLY A 197 -22.14 10.26 11.61
CA GLY A 197 -23.34 10.50 12.44
C GLY A 197 -24.40 9.40 12.38
N LYS A 198 -24.37 8.55 11.33
CA LYS A 198 -25.27 7.39 11.19
C LYS A 198 -24.67 6.09 11.75
N THR A 199 -23.39 6.10 12.05
CA THR A 199 -22.71 4.95 12.65
C THR A 199 -23.07 4.94 14.14
N LYS A 200 -24.19 4.29 14.49
CA LYS A 200 -24.44 3.92 15.89
C LYS A 200 -23.19 3.19 16.35
N ALA A 201 -22.53 3.73 17.35
CA ALA A 201 -21.48 3.00 18.05
C ALA A 201 -22.14 1.72 18.61
N ALA A 202 -22.21 0.69 17.79
CA ALA A 202 -22.48 -0.63 18.31
C ALA A 202 -21.29 -0.90 19.22
N VAL A 203 -21.50 -0.76 20.52
CA VAL A 203 -20.63 -1.33 21.54
C VAL A 203 -20.69 -2.83 21.29
N LYS A 204 -19.93 -3.27 20.26
CA LYS A 204 -19.73 -4.69 20.02
C LYS A 204 -19.06 -5.24 21.26
N LYS A 205 -19.69 -6.25 21.87
CA LYS A 205 -19.08 -7.09 22.89
C LYS A 205 -17.59 -7.24 22.55
N ARG A 206 -16.74 -6.96 23.53
CA ARG A 206 -15.28 -6.93 23.45
C ARG A 206 -14.77 -8.28 22.98
N ASP A 207 -14.80 -8.48 21.66
CA ASP A 207 -14.15 -9.64 21.05
C ASP A 207 -12.64 -9.45 21.25
N ASN A 208 -12.01 -10.40 21.87
CA ASN A 208 -10.58 -10.36 22.07
C ASN A 208 -9.90 -10.50 20.70
N THR A 209 -9.47 -9.36 20.11
CA THR A 209 -8.82 -9.29 18.79
C THR A 209 -7.64 -10.27 18.73
N ILE A 210 -6.88 -10.41 19.83
CA ILE A 210 -5.73 -11.33 19.91
C ILE A 210 -6.18 -12.77 19.74
N LEU A 211 -7.24 -13.20 20.43
CA LEU A 211 -7.78 -14.55 20.30
C LEU A 211 -8.32 -14.82 18.88
N SER A 212 -8.93 -13.81 18.26
CA SER A 212 -9.40 -13.93 16.88
C SER A 212 -8.23 -14.06 15.89
N ILE A 213 -7.14 -13.31 16.08
CA ILE A 213 -5.91 -13.44 15.28
C ILE A 213 -5.29 -14.84 15.49
N GLN A 214 -5.18 -15.29 16.74
CA GLN A 214 -4.67 -16.63 17.05
C GLN A 214 -5.52 -17.72 16.39
N SER A 215 -6.85 -17.59 16.43
CA SER A 215 -7.78 -18.51 15.76
C SER A 215 -7.58 -18.54 14.25
N ILE A 216 -7.37 -17.41 13.59
CA ILE A 216 -7.06 -17.36 12.15
C ILE A 216 -5.70 -18.04 11.89
N LEU A 217 -4.68 -17.65 12.65
CA LEU A 217 -3.32 -18.17 12.48
C LEU A 217 -3.16 -19.62 12.97
N SER A 218 -4.15 -20.25 13.63
CA SER A 218 -4.08 -21.67 13.96
C SER A 218 -4.10 -22.58 12.73
N THR A 219 -4.68 -22.09 11.61
CA THR A 219 -4.78 -22.87 10.37
C THR A 219 -3.52 -22.73 9.51
N GLY A 220 -2.98 -23.85 9.03
CA GLY A 220 -1.82 -23.87 8.14
C GLY A 220 -2.07 -23.08 6.84
N ARG A 221 -3.33 -23.09 6.34
CA ARG A 221 -3.75 -22.33 5.15
C ARG A 221 -3.58 -20.82 5.36
N ALA A 222 -4.00 -20.29 6.50
CA ALA A 222 -3.86 -18.88 6.81
C ALA A 222 -2.38 -18.48 7.01
N LYS A 223 -1.63 -19.24 7.81
CA LYS A 223 -0.19 -18.96 8.05
C LYS A 223 0.59 -18.81 6.74
N ARG A 224 0.46 -19.79 5.83
CA ARG A 224 1.16 -19.77 4.55
C ARG A 224 0.70 -18.60 3.67
N THR A 225 -0.60 -18.27 3.65
CA THR A 225 -1.09 -17.15 2.84
C THR A 225 -0.55 -15.81 3.35
N TYR A 226 -0.61 -15.53 4.67
CA TYR A 226 -0.05 -14.29 5.22
C TYR A 226 1.47 -14.22 5.06
N LEU A 227 2.18 -15.35 5.13
CA LEU A 227 3.61 -15.39 4.84
C LEU A 227 3.90 -15.02 3.38
N TYR A 228 3.11 -15.54 2.44
CA TYR A 228 3.23 -15.17 1.02
C TYR A 228 2.87 -13.71 0.77
N VAL A 229 1.85 -13.16 1.44
CA VAL A 229 1.54 -11.71 1.39
C VAL A 229 2.73 -10.88 1.83
N MET A 230 3.33 -11.22 2.97
CA MET A 230 4.48 -10.53 3.51
C MET A 230 5.69 -10.65 2.57
N PHE A 231 5.97 -11.84 2.06
CA PHE A 231 7.11 -12.09 1.18
C PHE A 231 6.94 -11.42 -0.19
N ASN A 232 5.75 -11.48 -0.79
CA ASN A 232 5.45 -10.76 -2.04
C ASN A 232 5.56 -9.24 -1.85
N GLY A 233 5.10 -8.73 -0.69
CA GLY A 233 5.32 -7.34 -0.30
C GLY A 233 6.80 -7.00 -0.15
N MET A 234 7.58 -7.84 0.51
CA MET A 234 9.04 -7.65 0.64
C MET A 234 9.72 -7.53 -0.71
N PHE A 235 9.41 -8.43 -1.62
CA PHE A 235 9.96 -8.41 -2.98
C PHE A 235 9.57 -7.12 -3.70
N HIS A 236 8.28 -6.80 -3.73
CA HIS A 236 7.75 -5.65 -4.44
C HIS A 236 8.37 -4.32 -3.98
N SER A 237 8.30 -4.03 -2.69
CA SER A 237 8.79 -2.76 -2.15
C SER A 237 10.32 -2.68 -2.17
N GLY A 238 11.01 -3.81 -1.92
CA GLY A 238 12.47 -3.84 -1.99
C GLY A 238 12.97 -3.41 -3.37
N ILE A 239 12.44 -4.00 -4.44
CA ILE A 239 12.82 -3.63 -5.81
C ILE A 239 12.38 -2.21 -6.15
N PHE A 240 11.10 -1.87 -5.84
CA PHE A 240 10.53 -0.55 -6.16
C PHE A 240 11.34 0.60 -5.55
N ALA A 241 11.76 0.49 -4.31
CA ALA A 241 12.55 1.50 -3.60
C ALA A 241 13.84 1.89 -4.34
N TRP A 242 14.41 0.96 -5.09
CA TRP A 242 15.69 1.13 -5.77
C TRP A 242 15.57 1.34 -7.29
N LEU A 243 14.37 1.28 -7.88
CA LEU A 243 14.18 1.52 -9.31
C LEU A 243 14.64 2.92 -9.73
N GLY A 244 14.38 3.94 -8.92
CA GLY A 244 14.86 5.31 -9.20
C GLY A 244 16.38 5.37 -9.28
N TYR A 245 17.06 4.77 -8.31
CA TYR A 245 18.54 4.68 -8.33
C TYR A 245 19.07 3.79 -9.46
N PHE A 246 18.36 2.73 -9.83
CA PHE A 246 18.67 1.89 -10.99
C PHE A 246 18.69 2.72 -12.28
N PHE A 247 17.69 3.54 -12.52
CA PHE A 247 17.64 4.41 -13.69
C PHE A 247 18.70 5.52 -13.67
N TYR A 248 18.95 6.12 -12.51
CA TYR A 248 20.04 7.09 -12.34
C TYR A 248 21.39 6.47 -12.67
N LYS A 249 21.72 5.34 -12.04
CA LYS A 249 23.04 4.68 -12.14
C LYS A 249 23.33 4.15 -13.54
N ASN A 250 22.36 3.47 -14.15
CA ASN A 250 22.60 2.72 -15.39
C ASN A 250 22.36 3.54 -16.67
N TYR A 251 21.51 4.60 -16.58
CA TYR A 251 21.13 5.40 -17.75
C TYR A 251 21.39 6.90 -17.57
N GLY A 252 21.85 7.35 -16.41
CA GLY A 252 22.13 8.76 -16.15
C GLY A 252 20.89 9.65 -16.14
N LEU A 253 19.70 9.09 -15.82
CA LEU A 253 18.46 9.85 -15.84
C LEU A 253 18.38 10.81 -14.66
N ASN A 254 17.90 12.04 -14.92
CA ASN A 254 17.57 13.00 -13.87
C ASN A 254 16.20 12.68 -13.22
N GLU A 255 15.82 13.43 -12.15
CA GLU A 255 14.60 13.18 -11.37
C GLU A 255 13.35 13.18 -12.26
N PHE A 256 13.22 14.15 -13.18
CA PHE A 256 12.09 14.25 -14.10
C PHE A 256 11.98 12.99 -14.98
N GLN A 257 13.09 12.57 -15.59
CA GLN A 257 13.16 11.40 -16.44
C GLN A 257 12.90 10.10 -15.67
N ILE A 258 13.40 9.99 -14.41
CA ILE A 258 13.10 8.88 -13.51
C ILE A 258 11.59 8.82 -13.21
N GLY A 259 10.97 9.98 -12.93
CA GLY A 259 9.52 10.06 -12.75
C GLY A 259 8.74 9.51 -13.94
N LEU A 260 9.14 9.89 -15.16
CA LEU A 260 8.54 9.36 -16.40
C LEU A 260 8.80 7.85 -16.58
N ALA A 261 10.02 7.38 -16.28
CA ALA A 261 10.38 5.97 -16.38
C ALA A 261 9.54 5.09 -15.44
N LEU A 262 9.18 5.62 -14.26
CA LEU A 262 8.35 4.92 -13.27
C LEU A 262 6.84 4.98 -13.58
N LEU A 263 6.38 5.78 -14.54
CA LEU A 263 4.98 5.77 -14.97
C LEU A 263 4.49 4.38 -15.39
N GLY A 264 5.36 3.59 -16.01
CA GLY A 264 5.05 2.21 -16.38
C GLY A 264 4.69 1.31 -15.19
N TYR A 265 5.12 1.69 -14.00
CA TYR A 265 4.83 0.98 -12.76
C TYR A 265 3.45 1.41 -12.23
N GLY A 266 2.51 0.57 -12.16
CA GLY A 266 1.14 0.85 -11.72
C GLY A 266 0.12 1.05 -12.84
N ILE A 267 0.52 1.46 -14.06
CA ILE A 267 -0.38 1.51 -15.21
C ILE A 267 -1.03 0.15 -15.48
N PRO A 268 -0.31 -0.99 -15.49
CA PRO A 268 -0.93 -2.29 -15.71
C PRO A 268 -2.03 -2.61 -14.70
N GLY A 269 -1.81 -2.39 -13.41
CA GLY A 269 -2.82 -2.62 -12.36
C GLY A 269 -4.05 -1.73 -12.52
N LEU A 270 -3.84 -0.47 -12.87
CA LEU A 270 -4.92 0.49 -13.06
C LEU A 270 -5.79 0.13 -14.27
N LEU A 271 -5.19 -0.22 -15.41
CA LEU A 271 -5.89 -0.50 -16.65
C LEU A 271 -6.41 -1.94 -16.74
N LEU A 272 -5.62 -2.91 -16.29
CA LEU A 272 -5.89 -4.32 -16.45
C LEU A 272 -6.52 -4.98 -15.22
N GLY A 273 -6.62 -4.29 -14.08
CA GLY A 273 -7.12 -4.85 -12.82
C GLY A 273 -8.42 -5.67 -12.97
N PRO A 274 -9.50 -5.17 -13.61
CA PRO A 274 -10.73 -5.93 -13.84
C PRO A 274 -10.53 -7.15 -14.74
N LEU A 275 -9.60 -7.08 -15.71
CA LEU A 275 -9.26 -8.20 -16.59
C LEU A 275 -8.50 -9.28 -15.84
N LEU A 276 -7.54 -8.89 -15.00
CA LEU A 276 -6.75 -9.81 -14.18
C LEU A 276 -7.62 -10.57 -13.18
N GLY A 277 -8.62 -9.91 -12.58
CA GLY A 277 -9.61 -10.56 -11.74
C GLY A 277 -10.39 -11.64 -12.50
N ARG A 278 -10.92 -11.33 -13.71
CA ARG A 278 -11.63 -12.30 -14.57
C ARG A 278 -10.74 -13.47 -14.98
N LEU A 279 -9.46 -13.20 -15.25
CA LEU A 279 -8.49 -14.23 -15.59
C LEU A 279 -8.32 -15.23 -14.43
N ALA A 280 -8.22 -14.72 -13.21
CA ALA A 280 -8.14 -15.55 -12.01
C ALA A 280 -9.41 -16.36 -11.75
N ASP A 281 -10.58 -15.77 -11.97
CA ASP A 281 -11.86 -16.48 -11.84
C ASP A 281 -12.00 -17.59 -12.91
N ARG A 282 -11.46 -17.39 -14.13
CA ARG A 282 -11.54 -18.36 -15.23
C ARG A 282 -10.51 -19.51 -15.09
N TYR A 283 -9.27 -19.21 -14.73
CA TYR A 283 -8.17 -20.19 -14.75
C TYR A 283 -7.81 -20.75 -13.36
N GLY A 284 -8.33 -20.13 -12.29
CA GLY A 284 -8.06 -20.48 -10.91
C GLY A 284 -6.87 -19.75 -10.32
N ARG A 285 -6.98 -19.40 -9.04
CA ARG A 285 -5.92 -18.68 -8.28
C ARG A 285 -4.65 -19.49 -8.16
N ASN A 286 -4.78 -20.82 -8.09
CA ASN A 286 -3.67 -21.77 -8.03
C ASN A 286 -2.72 -21.70 -9.23
N LYS A 287 -3.18 -21.23 -10.39
CA LYS A 287 -2.36 -21.06 -11.60
C LYS A 287 -1.86 -19.62 -11.75
N ILE A 288 -2.70 -18.65 -11.44
CA ILE A 288 -2.37 -17.23 -11.67
C ILE A 288 -1.35 -16.72 -10.64
N ILE A 289 -1.44 -17.14 -9.36
CA ILE A 289 -0.45 -16.74 -8.33
C ILE A 289 0.98 -17.12 -8.73
N PRO A 290 1.29 -18.40 -9.07
CA PRO A 290 2.64 -18.76 -9.52
C PRO A 290 3.11 -17.99 -10.75
N VAL A 291 2.20 -17.73 -11.72
CA VAL A 291 2.54 -16.97 -12.93
C VAL A 291 2.90 -15.52 -12.58
N GLY A 292 2.12 -14.87 -11.71
CA GLY A 292 2.43 -13.49 -11.28
C GLY A 292 3.77 -13.39 -10.56
N LEU A 293 4.04 -14.31 -9.62
CA LEU A 293 5.31 -14.36 -8.90
C LEU A 293 6.50 -14.66 -9.85
N ALA A 294 6.32 -15.60 -10.78
CA ALA A 294 7.35 -15.95 -11.76
C ALA A 294 7.64 -14.78 -12.71
N LEU A 295 6.60 -14.11 -13.21
CA LEU A 295 6.76 -12.93 -14.06
C LEU A 295 7.56 -11.85 -13.35
N SER A 296 7.24 -11.54 -12.08
CA SER A 296 7.99 -10.58 -11.28
C SER A 296 9.46 -10.96 -11.13
N GLY A 297 9.75 -12.22 -10.82
CA GLY A 297 11.12 -12.71 -10.63
C GLY A 297 11.95 -12.68 -11.91
N ILE A 298 11.39 -13.18 -13.02
CA ILE A 298 12.05 -13.16 -14.33
C ILE A 298 12.35 -11.72 -14.73
N THR A 299 11.40 -10.83 -14.56
CA THR A 299 11.53 -9.41 -14.93
C THR A 299 12.68 -8.74 -14.17
N VAL A 300 12.81 -8.98 -12.86
CA VAL A 300 13.91 -8.38 -12.08
C VAL A 300 15.27 -9.00 -12.47
N LEU A 301 15.33 -10.30 -12.77
CA LEU A 301 16.55 -10.91 -13.29
C LEU A 301 16.95 -10.32 -14.65
N LEU A 302 15.98 -10.00 -15.50
CA LEU A 302 16.25 -9.30 -16.76
C LEU A 302 16.68 -7.85 -16.54
N LEU A 303 16.08 -7.10 -15.62
CA LEU A 303 16.52 -5.74 -15.29
C LEU A 303 17.99 -5.70 -14.86
N SER A 304 18.47 -6.71 -14.12
CA SER A 304 19.88 -6.80 -13.70
C SER A 304 20.87 -7.06 -14.84
N GLN A 305 20.41 -7.29 -16.08
CA GLN A 305 21.26 -7.50 -17.26
C GLN A 305 21.54 -6.22 -18.04
N ASN A 306 21.06 -5.07 -17.57
CA ASN A 306 21.31 -3.74 -18.15
C ASN A 306 20.99 -3.64 -19.66
N PHE A 307 19.78 -4.02 -20.03
CA PHE A 307 19.25 -3.84 -21.40
C PHE A 307 19.11 -2.35 -21.75
N SER A 308 18.66 -2.05 -22.97
CA SER A 308 18.37 -0.66 -23.39
C SER A 308 17.32 0.00 -22.48
N LEU A 309 17.34 1.32 -22.40
CA LEU A 309 16.36 2.11 -21.63
C LEU A 309 14.90 1.76 -22.00
N ALA A 310 14.62 1.61 -23.31
CA ALA A 310 13.29 1.24 -23.78
C ALA A 310 12.85 -0.15 -23.27
N ALA A 311 13.77 -1.14 -23.29
CA ALA A 311 13.49 -2.44 -22.73
C ALA A 311 13.25 -2.38 -21.22
N SER A 312 14.00 -1.57 -20.48
CA SER A 312 13.84 -1.40 -19.05
C SER A 312 12.47 -0.77 -18.68
N HIS A 313 11.94 0.16 -19.47
CA HIS A 313 10.56 0.67 -19.28
C HIS A 313 9.52 -0.45 -19.42
N VAL A 314 9.66 -1.31 -20.41
CA VAL A 314 8.77 -2.48 -20.59
C VAL A 314 8.90 -3.45 -19.40
N LEU A 315 10.14 -3.72 -18.98
CA LEU A 315 10.39 -4.60 -17.84
C LEU A 315 9.77 -4.05 -16.54
N VAL A 316 9.84 -2.74 -16.30
CA VAL A 316 9.18 -2.10 -15.14
C VAL A 316 7.66 -2.28 -15.18
N ALA A 317 7.04 -2.16 -16.36
CA ALA A 317 5.61 -2.42 -16.51
C ALA A 317 5.26 -3.89 -16.30
N LEU A 318 6.08 -4.82 -16.79
CA LEU A 318 5.91 -6.26 -16.56
C LEU A 318 6.12 -6.65 -15.08
N LEU A 319 7.03 -5.97 -14.38
CA LEU A 319 7.24 -6.15 -12.95
C LEU A 319 5.97 -5.80 -12.17
N SER A 320 5.37 -4.65 -12.46
CA SER A 320 4.08 -4.25 -11.87
C SER A 320 2.98 -5.25 -12.18
N LEU A 321 2.87 -5.67 -13.45
CA LEU A 321 1.88 -6.66 -13.86
C LEU A 321 2.00 -7.98 -13.08
N GLY A 322 3.21 -8.44 -12.82
CA GLY A 322 3.45 -9.64 -12.01
C GLY A 322 2.93 -9.51 -10.58
N PHE A 323 3.12 -8.34 -9.97
CA PHE A 323 2.54 -8.04 -8.65
C PHE A 323 1.01 -7.96 -8.70
N ASP A 324 0.45 -7.28 -9.69
CA ASP A 324 -0.99 -7.10 -9.87
C ASP A 324 -1.72 -8.42 -10.17
N LEU A 325 -1.04 -9.41 -10.78
CA LEU A 325 -1.54 -10.76 -10.97
C LEU A 325 -1.63 -11.57 -9.66
N SER A 326 -0.73 -11.33 -8.70
CA SER A 326 -0.65 -12.16 -7.49
C SER A 326 -1.31 -11.53 -6.27
N HIS A 327 -1.05 -10.25 -6.01
CA HIS A 327 -1.42 -9.56 -4.78
C HIS A 327 -2.95 -9.53 -4.50
N PRO A 328 -3.83 -9.17 -5.46
CA PRO A 328 -5.27 -9.15 -5.22
C PRO A 328 -5.84 -10.54 -4.92
N LEU A 329 -5.21 -11.60 -5.43
CA LEU A 329 -5.65 -12.98 -5.21
C LEU A 329 -5.38 -13.43 -3.78
N PHE A 330 -4.25 -13.02 -3.19
CA PHE A 330 -4.01 -13.23 -1.76
C PHE A 330 -5.07 -12.53 -0.91
N ALA A 331 -5.42 -11.29 -1.24
CA ALA A 331 -6.50 -10.56 -0.57
C ALA A 331 -7.83 -11.33 -0.65
N ALA A 332 -8.18 -11.86 -1.82
CA ALA A 332 -9.38 -12.66 -2.01
C ALA A 332 -9.37 -13.94 -1.16
N ILE A 333 -8.24 -14.66 -1.07
CA ILE A 333 -8.10 -15.86 -0.23
C ILE A 333 -8.28 -15.49 1.26
N VAL A 334 -7.66 -14.40 1.70
CA VAL A 334 -7.72 -13.94 3.10
C VAL A 334 -9.16 -13.66 3.56
N THR A 335 -10.03 -13.14 2.68
CA THR A 335 -11.43 -12.88 3.03
C THR A 335 -12.22 -14.16 3.36
N THR A 336 -11.69 -15.34 3.05
CA THR A 336 -12.32 -16.65 3.35
C THR A 336 -11.94 -17.20 4.73
N PHE A 337 -10.97 -16.62 5.44
CA PHE A 337 -10.44 -17.21 6.68
C PHE A 337 -11.30 -16.95 7.91
N SER A 338 -12.17 -15.95 7.88
CA SER A 338 -13.01 -15.61 9.03
C SER A 338 -14.32 -15.00 8.58
N SER A 339 -15.40 -15.33 9.28
CA SER A 339 -16.67 -14.60 9.19
C SER A 339 -16.51 -13.14 9.59
N LYS A 340 -15.52 -12.82 10.46
CA LYS A 340 -15.10 -11.47 10.85
C LYS A 340 -14.05 -10.94 9.85
N LYS A 341 -14.49 -10.62 8.64
CA LYS A 341 -13.62 -10.19 7.52
C LYS A 341 -12.66 -9.06 7.89
N GLY A 342 -13.07 -8.12 8.78
CA GLY A 342 -12.25 -7.00 9.20
C GLY A 342 -10.94 -7.39 9.89
N ILE A 343 -10.93 -8.46 10.72
CA ILE A 343 -9.70 -8.92 11.38
C ILE A 343 -8.77 -9.59 10.37
N ALA A 344 -9.33 -10.41 9.48
CA ALA A 344 -8.54 -11.08 8.44
C ALA A 344 -7.89 -10.06 7.47
N THR A 345 -8.63 -9.04 7.04
CA THR A 345 -8.10 -7.97 6.18
C THR A 345 -7.15 -7.04 6.92
N GLY A 346 -7.36 -6.78 8.21
CA GLY A 346 -6.41 -6.05 9.05
C GLY A 346 -5.07 -6.76 9.16
N LEU A 347 -5.10 -8.08 9.37
CA LEU A 347 -3.89 -8.90 9.39
C LEU A 347 -3.21 -8.98 8.01
N PHE A 348 -4.01 -8.94 6.91
CA PHE A 348 -3.48 -8.82 5.56
C PHE A 348 -2.71 -7.52 5.37
N ALA A 349 -3.32 -6.38 5.74
CA ALA A 349 -2.66 -5.08 5.66
C ALA A 349 -1.39 -5.02 6.51
N PHE A 350 -1.43 -5.54 7.74
CA PHE A 350 -0.26 -5.68 8.60
C PHE A 350 0.86 -6.48 7.91
N SER A 351 0.54 -7.66 7.38
CA SER A 351 1.52 -8.52 6.69
C SER A 351 2.11 -7.84 5.47
N LEU A 352 1.27 -7.16 4.68
CA LEU A 352 1.68 -6.45 3.47
C LEU A 352 2.64 -5.30 3.78
N PHE A 353 2.24 -4.36 4.65
CA PHE A 353 3.04 -3.17 4.92
C PHE A 353 4.28 -3.47 5.76
N THR A 354 4.22 -4.45 6.66
CA THR A 354 5.42 -4.97 7.33
C THR A 354 6.36 -5.61 6.31
N GLY A 355 5.82 -6.38 5.37
CA GLY A 355 6.57 -6.92 4.24
C GLY A 355 7.22 -5.81 3.41
N TYR A 356 6.49 -4.78 3.05
CA TYR A 356 7.03 -3.62 2.33
C TYR A 356 8.22 -3.00 3.07
N GLY A 357 8.08 -2.71 4.35
CA GLY A 357 9.16 -2.14 5.15
C GLY A 357 10.38 -3.06 5.27
N LEU A 358 10.16 -4.36 5.50
CA LEU A 358 11.24 -5.36 5.57
C LEU A 358 11.96 -5.50 4.22
N GLY A 359 11.23 -5.49 3.10
CA GLY A 359 11.82 -5.64 1.77
C GLY A 359 12.73 -4.46 1.40
N SER A 360 12.24 -3.24 1.58
CA SER A 360 13.03 -2.04 1.37
C SER A 360 14.26 -1.99 2.31
N LEU A 361 14.08 -2.40 3.59
CA LEU A 361 15.18 -2.51 4.55
C LEU A 361 16.23 -3.54 4.13
N VAL A 362 15.80 -4.77 3.80
CA VAL A 362 16.72 -5.87 3.43
C VAL A 362 17.51 -5.49 2.19
N LEU A 363 16.87 -4.93 1.15
CA LEU A 363 17.59 -4.52 -0.05
C LEU A 363 18.58 -3.40 0.25
N SER A 364 18.22 -2.41 1.07
CA SER A 364 19.12 -1.34 1.52
C SER A 364 20.33 -1.86 2.31
N LEU A 365 20.19 -2.97 3.03
CA LEU A 365 21.30 -3.59 3.76
C LEU A 365 22.23 -4.36 2.83
N ILE A 366 21.72 -5.04 1.79
CA ILE A 366 22.52 -5.90 0.90
C ILE A 366 23.02 -5.19 -0.36
N VAL A 367 22.55 -3.99 -0.67
CA VAL A 367 22.96 -3.26 -1.90
C VAL A 367 24.46 -3.03 -2.03
N ASN A 368 25.20 -3.14 -0.93
CA ASN A 368 26.68 -3.06 -0.92
C ASN A 368 27.37 -4.16 -1.77
N ILE A 369 26.72 -5.31 -2.01
CA ILE A 369 27.24 -6.33 -2.90
C ILE A 369 27.09 -5.98 -4.39
N GLY A 370 26.50 -4.81 -4.67
CA GLY A 370 26.13 -4.31 -5.99
C GLY A 370 24.61 -4.38 -6.22
N LEU A 371 24.07 -3.36 -6.91
CA LEU A 371 22.64 -3.25 -7.17
C LEU A 371 22.13 -4.44 -8.00
N ASP A 372 22.87 -4.81 -9.05
CA ASP A 372 22.51 -5.92 -9.95
C ASP A 372 22.50 -7.26 -9.19
N SER A 373 23.49 -7.50 -8.32
CA SER A 373 23.55 -8.70 -7.47
C SER A 373 22.39 -8.73 -6.47
N ALA A 374 22.04 -7.59 -5.88
CA ALA A 374 20.89 -7.48 -4.97
C ALA A 374 19.56 -7.77 -5.70
N PHE A 375 19.39 -7.25 -6.92
CA PHE A 375 18.24 -7.55 -7.78
C PHE A 375 18.20 -9.03 -8.15
N GLN A 376 19.33 -9.65 -8.48
CA GLN A 376 19.41 -11.10 -8.78
C GLN A 376 18.99 -11.93 -7.57
N LEU A 377 19.43 -11.60 -6.37
CA LEU A 377 19.05 -12.32 -5.16
C LEU A 377 17.53 -12.20 -4.90
N PHE A 378 16.96 -11.00 -5.04
CA PHE A 378 15.51 -10.79 -4.90
C PHE A 378 14.75 -11.55 -6.00
N GLY A 379 15.17 -11.46 -7.26
CA GLY A 379 14.59 -12.19 -8.38
C GLY A 379 14.61 -13.70 -8.19
N ALA A 380 15.76 -14.26 -7.78
CA ALA A 380 15.88 -15.68 -7.48
C ALA A 380 14.97 -16.12 -6.33
N SER A 381 14.90 -15.31 -5.26
CA SER A 381 14.06 -15.62 -4.09
C SER A 381 12.58 -15.72 -4.44
N ILE A 382 12.05 -14.78 -5.25
CA ILE A 382 10.64 -14.80 -5.66
C ILE A 382 10.36 -15.91 -6.67
N LEU A 383 11.32 -16.30 -7.51
CA LEU A 383 11.18 -17.47 -8.39
C LEU A 383 11.09 -18.78 -7.59
N ILE A 384 11.89 -18.93 -6.53
CA ILE A 384 11.74 -20.06 -5.60
C ILE A 384 10.35 -20.05 -4.99
N ALA A 385 9.87 -18.90 -4.52
CA ALA A 385 8.52 -18.77 -3.99
C ALA A 385 7.44 -19.07 -5.04
N ALA A 386 7.66 -18.69 -6.32
CA ALA A 386 6.75 -19.03 -7.41
C ALA A 386 6.63 -20.55 -7.60
N VAL A 387 7.74 -21.28 -7.62
CA VAL A 387 7.74 -22.75 -7.71
C VAL A 387 7.04 -23.36 -6.47
N CYS A 388 7.39 -22.93 -5.26
CA CYS A 388 6.75 -23.40 -4.03
C CYS A 388 5.25 -23.11 -4.02
N SER A 389 4.81 -21.98 -4.61
CA SER A 389 3.40 -21.56 -4.63
C SER A 389 2.52 -22.56 -5.42
N ILE A 390 3.05 -23.27 -6.40
CA ILE A 390 2.35 -24.31 -7.17
C ILE A 390 1.80 -25.40 -6.22
N PHE A 391 2.61 -25.80 -5.25
CA PHE A 391 2.22 -26.82 -4.27
C PHE A 391 1.39 -26.22 -3.14
N VAL A 392 1.75 -25.04 -2.68
CA VAL A 392 1.11 -24.36 -1.54
C VAL A 392 -0.32 -23.96 -1.85
N PHE A 393 -0.60 -23.44 -3.04
CA PHE A 393 -1.91 -22.94 -3.46
C PHE A 393 -2.68 -23.90 -4.39
N ARG A 394 -2.23 -25.14 -4.58
CA ARG A 394 -2.87 -26.10 -5.52
C ARG A 394 -4.38 -26.29 -5.33
N ASN A 395 -4.88 -26.09 -4.11
CA ASN A 395 -6.29 -26.25 -3.74
C ASN A 395 -7.10 -24.93 -3.80
N GLU A 396 -6.47 -23.80 -4.19
CA GLU A 396 -7.13 -22.51 -4.32
C GLU A 396 -7.67 -22.33 -5.75
N LYS A 397 -8.91 -22.72 -5.98
CA LYS A 397 -9.60 -22.59 -7.27
C LYS A 397 -10.26 -21.22 -7.41
#